data_2b53178944384dff2f0cbdd71b9eaaaf
#
_entry.id   2b53178944384dff2f0cbdd71b9eaaaf
#
_cell.length_a   1.000
_cell.length_b   1.000
_cell.length_c   1.000
_cell.angle_alpha   90.00
_cell.angle_beta   90.00
_cell.angle_gamma   90.00
#
_symmetry.space_group_name_H-M   'P 1'
#
loop_
_entity.id
_entity.type
_entity.pdbx_description
1 polymer ?
#
loop_
_entity_poly.entity_id
_entity_poly.type
_entity_poly.pdbx_seq_one_letter_code
_entity_poly.pdbx_strand_id
1 'polypeptide(L)'
;MTRPSITTATAAPITRVNIADYGDAVGDHNPVHFDVGFAKAAGLPDTVVHGPFTTAIVIDQLIAQLGADALLNLDLRLRGPVFPGDELTITAADYGVEVHNQSGVLVATGVTILSGDPDS
;
A
#
# COMPACT_ATOMS: atom_id res chain seq x y z
N MET A 1 18.25 18.75 -8.40
CA MET A 1 17.04 18.22 -9.07
C MET A 1 15.82 18.54 -8.24
N THR A 2 14.76 18.96 -8.88
CA THR A 2 13.51 19.30 -8.20
C THR A 2 12.56 18.12 -8.25
N ARG A 3 12.01 17.73 -7.11
CA ARG A 3 10.95 16.72 -7.05
C ARG A 3 9.65 17.27 -7.64
N PRO A 4 8.81 16.40 -8.23
CA PRO A 4 7.43 16.79 -8.50
C PRO A 4 6.76 17.23 -7.19
N SER A 5 6.02 18.32 -7.23
CA SER A 5 5.34 18.81 -6.03
C SER A 5 4.29 17.83 -5.52
N ILE A 6 3.52 17.20 -6.43
CA ILE A 6 2.51 16.20 -6.08
C ILE A 6 2.36 15.21 -7.24
N THR A 7 2.31 13.92 -6.91
CA THR A 7 1.85 12.87 -7.81
C THR A 7 0.77 12.07 -7.12
N THR A 8 -0.27 11.69 -7.84
CA THR A 8 -1.40 10.93 -7.30
C THR A 8 -1.76 9.80 -8.25
N ALA A 9 -1.95 8.62 -7.71
CA ALA A 9 -2.42 7.45 -8.47
C ALA A 9 -3.38 6.63 -7.63
N THR A 10 -4.37 6.04 -8.28
CA THR A 10 -5.30 5.10 -7.64
C THR A 10 -5.06 3.71 -8.20
N ALA A 11 -4.78 2.77 -7.31
CA ALA A 11 -4.61 1.37 -7.67
C ALA A 11 -5.97 0.71 -7.93
N ALA A 12 -5.95 -0.35 -8.76
CA ALA A 12 -7.14 -1.17 -8.98
C ALA A 12 -7.64 -1.78 -7.66
N PRO A 13 -8.95 -2.10 -7.55
CA PRO A 13 -9.48 -2.74 -6.35
C PRO A 13 -8.72 -4.02 -6.02
N ILE A 14 -8.44 -4.21 -4.72
CA ILE A 14 -7.74 -5.40 -4.24
C ILE A 14 -8.75 -6.54 -4.14
N THR A 15 -8.56 -7.58 -4.95
CA THR A 15 -9.50 -8.71 -4.98
C THR A 15 -9.11 -9.80 -4.00
N ARG A 16 -10.08 -10.65 -3.61
CA ARG A 16 -9.80 -11.82 -2.78
C ARG A 16 -8.88 -12.81 -3.50
N VAL A 17 -8.95 -12.88 -4.83
CA VAL A 17 -8.03 -13.70 -5.65
C VAL A 17 -6.60 -13.16 -5.53
N ASN A 18 -6.42 -11.84 -5.62
CA ASN A 18 -5.09 -11.24 -5.44
C ASN A 18 -4.51 -11.57 -4.05
N ILE A 19 -5.34 -11.52 -3.00
CA ILE A 19 -4.92 -11.83 -1.64
C ILE A 19 -4.52 -13.30 -1.52
N ALA A 20 -5.29 -14.21 -2.11
CA ALA A 20 -4.97 -15.63 -2.12
C ALA A 20 -3.65 -15.90 -2.85
N ASP A 21 -3.47 -15.31 -4.01
CA ASP A 21 -2.24 -15.46 -4.81
C ASP A 21 -1.03 -14.92 -4.05
N TYR A 22 -1.17 -13.77 -3.40
CA TYR A 22 -0.09 -13.21 -2.59
C TYR A 22 0.26 -14.12 -1.42
N GLY A 23 -0.73 -14.60 -0.67
CA GLY A 23 -0.52 -15.50 0.45
C GLY A 23 0.20 -16.79 0.04
N ASP A 24 -0.19 -17.36 -1.11
CA ASP A 24 0.47 -18.54 -1.66
C ASP A 24 1.92 -18.24 -2.05
N ALA A 25 2.15 -17.11 -2.70
CA ALA A 25 3.49 -16.73 -3.18
C ALA A 25 4.49 -16.51 -2.04
N VAL A 26 4.05 -15.96 -0.91
CA VAL A 26 4.94 -15.65 0.23
C VAL A 26 4.81 -16.64 1.38
N GLY A 27 3.90 -17.60 1.28
CA GLY A 27 3.68 -18.59 2.33
C GLY A 27 2.99 -18.05 3.57
N ASP A 28 2.22 -16.97 3.45
CA ASP A 28 1.47 -16.38 4.56
C ASP A 28 -0.01 -16.76 4.46
N HIS A 29 -0.41 -17.78 5.20
CA HIS A 29 -1.79 -18.30 5.22
C HIS A 29 -2.49 -18.02 6.54
N ASN A 30 -2.12 -16.94 7.24
CA ASN A 30 -2.81 -16.54 8.46
C ASN A 30 -4.31 -16.35 8.17
N PRO A 31 -5.21 -17.01 8.91
CA PRO A 31 -6.65 -16.97 8.64
C PRO A 31 -7.27 -15.57 8.69
N VAL A 32 -6.62 -14.59 9.30
CA VAL A 32 -7.09 -13.20 9.31
C VAL A 32 -7.21 -12.61 7.90
N HIS A 33 -6.49 -13.17 6.94
CA HIS A 33 -6.52 -12.73 5.53
C HIS A 33 -7.56 -13.47 4.69
N PHE A 34 -8.09 -14.60 5.16
CA PHE A 34 -8.89 -15.51 4.34
C PHE A 34 -10.22 -15.93 4.96
N ASP A 35 -10.33 -15.91 6.27
CA ASP A 35 -11.49 -16.42 7.01
C ASP A 35 -12.24 -15.26 7.67
N VAL A 36 -13.41 -14.93 7.12
CA VAL A 36 -14.23 -13.81 7.63
C VAL A 36 -14.65 -14.06 9.08
N GLY A 37 -15.01 -15.29 9.43
CA GLY A 37 -15.38 -15.63 10.80
C GLY A 37 -14.24 -15.41 11.78
N PHE A 38 -13.04 -15.81 11.41
CA PHE A 38 -11.83 -15.58 12.21
C PHE A 38 -11.58 -14.08 12.37
N ALA A 39 -11.65 -13.31 11.29
CA ALA A 39 -11.42 -11.87 11.32
C ALA A 39 -12.45 -11.15 12.22
N LYS A 40 -13.73 -11.53 12.12
CA LYS A 40 -14.79 -10.96 12.96
C LYS A 40 -14.58 -11.31 14.44
N ALA A 41 -14.15 -12.52 14.75
CA ALA A 41 -13.82 -12.92 16.12
C ALA A 41 -12.64 -12.12 16.68
N ALA A 42 -11.76 -11.64 15.81
CA ALA A 42 -10.64 -10.76 16.18
C ALA A 42 -11.03 -9.27 16.24
N GLY A 43 -12.31 -8.94 16.03
CA GLY A 43 -12.81 -7.56 16.11
C GLY A 43 -12.78 -6.78 14.81
N LEU A 44 -12.55 -7.44 13.68
CA LEU A 44 -12.51 -6.79 12.37
C LEU A 44 -13.83 -6.99 11.63
N PRO A 45 -14.23 -6.04 10.75
CA PRO A 45 -15.47 -6.18 9.97
C PRO A 45 -15.35 -7.21 8.83
N ASP A 46 -14.13 -7.49 8.37
CA ASP A 46 -13.84 -8.42 7.26
C ASP A 46 -12.40 -8.89 7.41
N THR A 47 -11.98 -9.81 6.52
CA THR A 47 -10.56 -10.17 6.40
C THR A 47 -9.75 -8.95 5.97
N VAL A 48 -8.46 -8.95 6.30
CA VAL A 48 -7.56 -7.84 5.99
C VAL A 48 -6.52 -8.24 4.97
N VAL A 49 -6.11 -7.28 4.16
CA VAL A 49 -5.01 -7.43 3.21
C VAL A 49 -3.70 -7.53 3.99
N HIS A 50 -2.79 -8.41 3.54
CA HIS A 50 -1.45 -8.51 4.13
C HIS A 50 -0.74 -7.14 4.11
N GLY A 51 -0.11 -6.77 5.22
CA GLY A 51 0.64 -5.51 5.29
C GLY A 51 1.70 -5.39 4.20
N PRO A 52 2.56 -6.41 4.00
CA PRO A 52 3.55 -6.37 2.91
C PRO A 52 2.93 -6.30 1.52
N PHE A 53 1.74 -6.86 1.30
CA PHE A 53 1.04 -6.72 0.02
C PHE A 53 0.62 -5.27 -0.21
N THR A 54 0.06 -4.60 0.81
CA THR A 54 -0.26 -3.17 0.74
C THR A 54 0.98 -2.36 0.38
N THR A 55 2.11 -2.66 1.01
CA THR A 55 3.39 -1.99 0.70
C THR A 55 3.81 -2.21 -0.76
N ALA A 56 3.66 -3.44 -1.27
CA ALA A 56 3.98 -3.74 -2.67
C ALA A 56 3.11 -2.95 -3.64
N ILE A 57 1.83 -2.80 -3.34
CA ILE A 57 0.90 -1.99 -4.16
C ILE A 57 1.37 -0.53 -4.20
N VAL A 58 1.76 0.02 -3.06
CA VAL A 58 2.27 1.39 -2.98
C VAL A 58 3.54 1.55 -3.80
N ILE A 59 4.48 0.61 -3.69
CA ILE A 59 5.72 0.63 -4.46
C ILE A 59 5.43 0.60 -5.96
N ASP A 60 4.55 -0.28 -6.41
CA ASP A 60 4.18 -0.38 -7.82
C ASP A 60 3.61 0.93 -8.36
N GLN A 61 2.75 1.59 -7.60
CA GLN A 61 2.17 2.86 -8.00
C GLN A 61 3.21 3.99 -8.03
N LEU A 62 4.12 4.02 -7.08
CA LEU A 62 5.22 5.02 -7.07
C LEU A 62 6.16 4.82 -8.25
N ILE A 63 6.51 3.56 -8.56
CA ILE A 63 7.35 3.25 -9.73
C ILE A 63 6.66 3.66 -11.03
N ALA A 64 5.36 3.40 -11.16
CA ALA A 64 4.59 3.80 -12.34
C ALA A 64 4.55 5.32 -12.52
N GLN A 65 4.52 6.07 -11.43
CA GLN A 65 4.49 7.54 -11.44
C GLN A 65 5.87 8.15 -11.70
N LEU A 66 6.91 7.62 -11.07
CA LEU A 66 8.21 8.27 -10.95
C LEU A 66 9.28 7.60 -11.81
N GLY A 67 9.06 6.37 -12.25
CA GLY A 67 10.04 5.56 -12.96
C GLY A 67 10.76 4.58 -12.04
N ALA A 68 11.16 3.43 -12.60
CA ALA A 68 11.74 2.32 -11.84
C ALA A 68 13.06 2.70 -11.14
N ASP A 69 13.86 3.58 -11.76
CA ASP A 69 15.17 3.95 -11.23
C ASP A 69 15.09 5.15 -10.27
N ALA A 70 13.93 5.76 -10.12
CA ALA A 70 13.78 6.96 -9.31
C ALA A 70 13.63 6.65 -7.82
N LEU A 71 12.90 5.59 -7.47
CA LEU A 71 12.63 5.25 -6.07
C LEU A 71 13.79 4.45 -5.49
N LEU A 72 14.55 5.05 -4.58
CA LEU A 72 15.69 4.41 -3.92
C LEU A 72 15.30 3.79 -2.58
N ASN A 73 14.38 4.42 -1.86
CA ASN A 73 13.93 3.91 -0.57
C ASN A 73 12.51 4.38 -0.26
N LEU A 74 11.79 3.54 0.45
CA LEU A 74 10.46 3.84 0.98
C LEU A 74 10.38 3.28 2.40
N ASP A 75 10.11 4.15 3.37
CA ASP A 75 9.75 3.76 4.73
C ASP A 75 8.24 4.01 4.87
N LEU A 76 7.46 2.93 4.82
CA LEU A 76 6.01 2.99 4.88
C LEU A 76 5.51 2.44 6.21
N ARG A 77 4.61 3.18 6.85
CA ARG A 77 3.97 2.76 8.09
C ARG A 77 2.47 2.57 7.86
N LEU A 78 1.98 1.39 8.19
CA LEU A 78 0.56 1.10 8.12
C LEU A 78 -0.14 1.78 9.30
N ARG A 79 -1.24 2.49 9.01
CA ARG A 79 -2.00 3.26 10.00
C ARG A 79 -3.37 2.68 10.26
N GLY A 80 -3.86 1.83 9.37
CA GLY A 80 -5.15 1.20 9.51
C GLY A 80 -5.28 0.00 8.60
N PRO A 81 -6.31 -0.84 8.82
CA PRO A 81 -6.51 -2.03 8.01
C PRO A 81 -6.94 -1.67 6.58
N VAL A 82 -6.54 -2.52 5.65
CA VAL A 82 -6.98 -2.49 4.25
C VAL A 82 -7.80 -3.75 4.01
N PHE A 83 -8.94 -3.60 3.35
CA PHE A 83 -9.90 -4.69 3.16
C PHE A 83 -10.01 -5.09 1.70
N PRO A 84 -10.48 -6.33 1.42
CA PRO A 84 -10.78 -6.72 0.05
C PRO A 84 -11.76 -5.74 -0.60
N GLY A 85 -11.50 -5.37 -1.84
CA GLY A 85 -12.30 -4.38 -2.58
C GLY A 85 -11.83 -2.95 -2.40
N ASP A 86 -10.95 -2.67 -1.46
CA ASP A 86 -10.43 -1.31 -1.28
C ASP A 86 -9.66 -0.84 -2.51
N GLU A 87 -9.86 0.43 -2.85
CA GLU A 87 -9.11 1.14 -3.88
C GLU A 87 -8.21 2.15 -3.17
N LEU A 88 -6.90 1.94 -3.29
CA LEU A 88 -5.94 2.80 -2.60
C LEU A 88 -5.49 3.93 -3.51
N THR A 89 -5.57 5.16 -2.99
CA THR A 89 -5.03 6.34 -3.64
C THR A 89 -3.73 6.73 -2.95
N ILE A 90 -2.66 6.74 -3.72
CA ILE A 90 -1.30 7.02 -3.26
C ILE A 90 -0.92 8.42 -3.72
N THR A 91 -0.68 9.32 -2.78
CA THR A 91 -0.26 10.69 -3.04
C THR A 91 1.15 10.90 -2.51
N ALA A 92 2.07 11.28 -3.39
CA ALA A 92 3.44 11.61 -3.04
C ALA A 92 3.65 13.11 -3.23
N ALA A 93 4.07 13.78 -2.17
CA ALA A 93 4.36 15.22 -2.19
C ALA A 93 5.59 15.48 -1.33
N ASP A 94 6.50 16.31 -1.82
CA ASP A 94 7.79 16.57 -1.17
C ASP A 94 8.52 15.25 -0.89
N TYR A 95 8.74 14.86 0.34
CA TYR A 95 9.37 13.60 0.71
C TYR A 95 8.38 12.62 1.36
N GLY A 96 7.11 13.00 1.41
CA GLY A 96 6.07 12.23 2.08
C GLY A 96 5.16 11.46 1.12
N VAL A 97 4.60 10.39 1.63
CA VAL A 97 3.58 9.59 0.95
C VAL A 97 2.40 9.40 1.88
N GLU A 98 1.19 9.60 1.36
CA GLU A 98 -0.04 9.26 2.05
C GLU A 98 -0.85 8.29 1.21
N VAL A 99 -1.46 7.31 1.87
CA VAL A 99 -2.29 6.31 1.22
C VAL A 99 -3.68 6.35 1.87
N HIS A 100 -4.68 6.58 1.05
CA HIS A 100 -6.08 6.64 1.50
C HIS A 100 -6.90 5.58 0.78
N ASN A 101 -7.92 5.05 1.45
CA ASN A 101 -8.89 4.19 0.79
C ASN A 101 -9.95 5.03 0.06
N GLN A 102 -10.91 4.37 -0.59
CA GLN A 102 -11.97 5.03 -1.37
C GLN A 102 -12.90 5.90 -0.51
N SER A 103 -12.90 5.70 0.79
CA SER A 103 -13.69 6.52 1.73
C SER A 103 -12.90 7.69 2.30
N GLY A 104 -11.68 7.89 1.83
CA GLY A 104 -10.81 8.97 2.31
C GLY A 104 -10.13 8.69 3.64
N VAL A 105 -10.15 7.45 4.12
CA VAL A 105 -9.50 7.08 5.38
C VAL A 105 -8.00 6.86 5.11
N LEU A 106 -7.16 7.50 5.93
CA LEU A 106 -5.71 7.31 5.87
C LEU A 106 -5.35 5.91 6.37
N VAL A 107 -4.74 5.10 5.51
CA VAL A 107 -4.36 3.72 5.84
C VAL A 107 -2.85 3.52 5.94
N ALA A 108 -2.05 4.42 5.37
CA ALA A 108 -0.60 4.36 5.48
C ALA A 108 0.04 5.73 5.26
N THR A 109 1.21 5.92 5.87
CA THR A 109 2.05 7.10 5.66
C THR A 109 3.48 6.65 5.42
N GLY A 110 4.24 7.43 4.65
CA GLY A 110 5.62 7.05 4.36
C GLY A 110 6.51 8.23 4.04
N VAL A 111 7.80 7.91 3.98
CA VAL A 111 8.86 8.83 3.55
C VAL A 111 9.62 8.17 2.42
N THR A 112 9.90 8.93 1.36
CA THR A 112 10.62 8.43 0.20
C THR A 112 11.99 9.10 0.06
N ILE A 113 12.95 8.34 -0.48
CA ILE A 113 14.19 8.88 -1.00
C ILE A 113 14.23 8.56 -2.49
N LEU A 114 14.39 9.59 -3.32
CA LEU A 114 14.46 9.46 -4.77
C LEU A 114 15.87 9.73 -5.27
N SER A 115 16.20 9.19 -6.44
CA SER A 115 17.46 9.51 -7.09
C SER A 115 17.53 11.01 -7.39
N GLY A 116 18.65 11.64 -7.04
CA GLY A 116 18.82 13.09 -7.14
C GLY A 116 18.43 13.88 -5.91
N ASP A 117 17.83 13.25 -4.90
CA ASP A 117 17.60 13.88 -3.60
C ASP A 117 18.95 14.12 -2.89
N PRO A 118 19.04 15.18 -2.04
CA PRO A 118 20.32 15.52 -1.37
C PRO A 118 20.91 14.37 -0.54
N ASP A 119 20.07 13.48 -0.02
CA ASP A 119 20.50 12.39 0.86
C ASP A 119 20.56 11.03 0.13
N SER A 120 20.43 11.03 -1.19
CA SER A 120 20.46 9.80 -1.98
C SER A 120 21.88 9.34 -2.29
#